data_669d89ba4af2ac9d34b7823a4459a85f
#
_entry.id   669d89ba4af2ac9d34b7823a4459a85f
#
_cell.length_a   1.000
_cell.length_b   1.000
_cell.length_c   1.000
_cell.angle_alpha   90.00
_cell.angle_beta   90.00
_cell.angle_gamma   90.00
#
_symmetry.space_group_name_H-M   'P 1'
#
loop_
_entity.id
_entity.type
_entity.pdbx_description
1 polymer ?
#
loop_
_entity_poly.entity_id
_entity_poly.type
_entity_poly.pdbx_seq_one_letter_code
_entity_poly.pdbx_strand_id
1 'polypeptide(L)'
;MYYSDELIEEVRAKNDIVDVISGYVRIQKKGSNYMGLCPFHNEKSPSFSVSGSKQIYHCFGCGAGGNVFTFLMEYENYTFQESIKELADRAGVELPEIEYSAQARKEADKKAILLEINKEAAKYFFYQLRQEQGKIGYRYLSGRELTDETIKKFGLGFANKTSNDLTLYLKKKGYTDEQIIQAGLATADERYGVHDKFWNRVIFPIMDINHRAIGFGGRVMGDGTPKYLNSPETPVFDKSRNLYGLNFARTARQNNIILCEGYMDVIALHQAGFTQAVASLGTAFTQGQANLLRRYAENVLLSYDSDGAGTNAALRAIGILREAGLTAKIIDLKPYKDPDEFIKNLGSEAFQERIDTAENSFMFEVRILERQFDLYDPEGKTKFHREIAKKICQFSEEVERDNYTQAVADKYLIGYENLRKLIHSYASKTGLAKPIEKPKSGVQQKNRPEESIRKNQRLLITWLTEEPNLYHKIKTYLSPADFTDELYGKVAVKLFEGLGKEGFSPAGIISLFQEESEQREVAELFDTKLEMLATQQEKEKAFKDVLSKVKENSLEYYSGRLGSDVTALNQVIEGKIALENLKKTHISLQV
;
A
#
# COMPACT_ATOMS: atom_id res chain seq x y z
N MET A 1 -19.84 10.28 1.01
CA MET A 1 -18.83 11.21 1.55
C MET A 1 -19.40 11.89 2.78
N TYR A 2 -18.58 12.18 3.78
CA TYR A 2 -19.07 12.76 5.06
C TYR A 2 -19.11 14.29 5.04
N TYR A 3 -18.49 14.93 4.03
CA TYR A 3 -18.45 16.38 3.85
C TYR A 3 -18.98 16.70 2.44
N SER A 4 -19.56 17.88 2.24
CA SER A 4 -19.99 18.31 0.93
C SER A 4 -18.77 18.59 0.02
N ASP A 5 -18.94 18.45 -1.28
CA ASP A 5 -17.88 18.73 -2.24
C ASP A 5 -17.40 20.19 -2.17
N GLU A 6 -18.33 21.12 -1.84
CA GLU A 6 -18.02 22.54 -1.66
C GLU A 6 -17.09 22.76 -0.46
N LEU A 7 -17.34 22.07 0.66
CA LEU A 7 -16.52 22.21 1.87
C LEU A 7 -15.14 21.58 1.68
N ILE A 8 -15.08 20.42 1.01
CA ILE A 8 -13.81 19.76 0.65
C ILE A 8 -12.98 20.72 -0.23
N GLU A 9 -13.62 21.35 -1.21
CA GLU A 9 -12.95 22.29 -2.09
C GLU A 9 -12.55 23.59 -1.37
N GLU A 10 -13.34 24.08 -0.42
CA GLU A 10 -12.97 25.22 0.41
C GLU A 10 -11.70 24.94 1.23
N VAL A 11 -11.65 23.80 1.90
CA VAL A 11 -10.47 23.38 2.68
C VAL A 11 -9.28 23.22 1.77
N ARG A 12 -9.45 22.58 0.59
CA ARG A 12 -8.38 22.41 -0.39
C ARG A 12 -7.85 23.76 -0.87
N ALA A 13 -8.73 24.67 -1.29
CA ALA A 13 -8.36 25.97 -1.86
C ALA A 13 -7.64 26.89 -0.88
N LYS A 14 -7.95 26.79 0.42
CA LYS A 14 -7.27 27.54 1.48
C LYS A 14 -5.90 26.98 1.88
N ASN A 15 -5.51 25.80 1.39
CA ASN A 15 -4.23 25.16 1.67
C ASN A 15 -3.40 25.06 0.37
N ASP A 16 -2.49 26.03 0.17
CA ASP A 16 -1.57 25.96 -0.98
C ASP A 16 -0.67 24.73 -0.83
N ILE A 17 -0.63 23.90 -1.89
CA ILE A 17 0.09 22.62 -1.87
C ILE A 17 1.60 22.82 -1.71
N VAL A 18 2.16 23.91 -2.24
CA VAL A 18 3.60 24.19 -2.12
C VAL A 18 3.94 24.52 -0.66
N ASP A 19 3.08 25.30 0.01
CA ASP A 19 3.28 25.67 1.41
C ASP A 19 3.12 24.45 2.33
N VAL A 20 2.12 23.59 2.07
CA VAL A 20 1.92 22.37 2.85
C VAL A 20 3.11 21.44 2.67
N ILE A 21 3.46 21.09 1.43
CA ILE A 21 4.54 20.13 1.14
C ILE A 21 5.90 20.65 1.62
N SER A 22 6.15 21.96 1.54
CA SER A 22 7.41 22.54 2.01
C SER A 22 7.67 22.33 3.52
N GLY A 23 6.61 22.12 4.30
CA GLY A 23 6.72 21.74 5.71
C GLY A 23 7.24 20.31 5.94
N TYR A 24 7.18 19.43 4.95
CA TYR A 24 7.56 18.02 5.03
C TYR A 24 8.76 17.66 4.16
N VAL A 25 8.88 18.28 2.98
CA VAL A 25 9.85 17.95 1.94
C VAL A 25 10.59 19.22 1.50
N ARG A 26 11.91 19.13 1.42
CA ARG A 26 12.71 20.23 0.87
C ARG A 26 12.54 20.28 -0.65
N ILE A 27 11.75 21.24 -1.13
CA ILE A 27 11.52 21.50 -2.55
C ILE A 27 12.12 22.82 -2.99
N GLN A 28 12.54 22.93 -4.25
CA GLN A 28 13.14 24.14 -4.83
C GLN A 28 12.45 24.47 -6.14
N LYS A 29 12.25 25.76 -6.40
CA LYS A 29 11.60 26.22 -7.64
C LYS A 29 12.46 25.89 -8.86
N LYS A 30 11.85 25.23 -9.83
CA LYS A 30 12.48 24.86 -11.11
C LYS A 30 11.49 25.10 -12.25
N GLY A 31 11.61 26.23 -12.93
CA GLY A 31 10.63 26.68 -13.92
C GLY A 31 9.31 27.09 -13.29
N SER A 32 8.20 26.55 -13.80
CA SER A 32 6.84 26.77 -13.28
C SER A 32 6.51 25.91 -12.06
N ASN A 33 7.28 24.85 -11.80
CA ASN A 33 7.04 23.87 -10.72
C ASN A 33 8.14 23.94 -9.65
N TYR A 34 7.93 23.22 -8.55
CA TYR A 34 8.91 22.97 -7.52
C TYR A 34 9.37 21.51 -7.60
N MET A 35 10.66 21.26 -7.40
CA MET A 35 11.26 19.92 -7.49
C MET A 35 11.98 19.59 -6.20
N GLY A 36 11.89 18.33 -5.76
CA GLY A 36 12.58 17.79 -4.60
C GLY A 36 12.85 16.30 -4.73
N LEU A 37 13.51 15.73 -3.71
CA LEU A 37 13.60 14.29 -3.57
C LEU A 37 12.25 13.74 -3.08
N CYS A 38 11.80 12.65 -3.68
CA CYS A 38 10.51 12.05 -3.34
C CYS A 38 10.49 11.51 -1.91
N PRO A 39 9.47 11.83 -1.10
CA PRO A 39 9.34 11.27 0.24
C PRO A 39 8.80 9.83 0.24
N PHE A 40 8.29 9.34 -0.89
CA PHE A 40 7.61 8.05 -1.01
C PHE A 40 8.50 6.94 -1.56
N HIS A 41 9.65 7.28 -2.16
CA HIS A 41 10.67 6.30 -2.58
C HIS A 41 12.07 6.88 -2.44
N ASN A 42 13.07 6.01 -2.40
CA ASN A 42 14.47 6.43 -2.28
C ASN A 42 15.07 6.77 -3.65
N GLU A 43 15.58 8.00 -3.78
CA GLU A 43 16.22 8.48 -5.00
C GLU A 43 17.37 9.44 -4.70
N LYS A 44 18.31 9.58 -5.64
CA LYS A 44 19.47 10.50 -5.53
C LYS A 44 19.29 11.77 -6.35
N SER A 45 18.39 11.77 -7.31
CA SER A 45 18.08 12.90 -8.20
C SER A 45 16.62 13.31 -8.03
N PRO A 46 16.31 14.62 -7.95
CA PRO A 46 14.93 15.08 -7.75
C PRO A 46 13.99 14.67 -8.86
N SER A 47 12.98 13.85 -8.55
CA SER A 47 11.89 13.47 -9.46
C SER A 47 10.49 13.84 -8.94
N PHE A 48 10.40 14.36 -7.72
CA PHE A 48 9.16 14.80 -7.09
C PHE A 48 8.84 16.24 -7.52
N SER A 49 7.79 16.39 -8.32
CA SER A 49 7.30 17.66 -8.87
C SER A 49 6.09 18.14 -8.09
N VAL A 50 6.04 19.43 -7.75
CA VAL A 50 4.88 20.09 -7.13
C VAL A 50 4.50 21.29 -7.98
N SER A 51 3.29 21.29 -8.50
CA SER A 51 2.73 22.38 -9.32
C SER A 51 1.85 23.29 -8.47
N GLY A 52 2.33 24.49 -8.17
CA GLY A 52 1.54 25.50 -7.46
C GLY A 52 0.34 26.01 -8.28
N SER A 53 0.46 26.08 -9.61
CA SER A 53 -0.65 26.53 -10.48
C SER A 53 -1.77 25.50 -10.61
N LYS A 54 -1.43 24.21 -10.63
CA LYS A 54 -2.39 23.11 -10.74
C LYS A 54 -2.83 22.56 -9.38
N GLN A 55 -2.12 22.91 -8.31
CA GLN A 55 -2.34 22.42 -6.93
C GLN A 55 -2.24 20.90 -6.81
N ILE A 56 -1.27 20.30 -7.52
CA ILE A 56 -0.99 18.86 -7.55
C ILE A 56 0.50 18.58 -7.31
N TYR A 57 0.80 17.38 -6.84
CA TYR A 57 2.16 16.82 -6.89
C TYR A 57 2.18 15.56 -7.75
N HIS A 58 3.32 15.27 -8.33
CA HIS A 58 3.56 14.02 -9.05
C HIS A 58 5.04 13.64 -8.99
N CYS A 59 5.34 12.37 -8.75
CA CYS A 59 6.68 11.84 -8.76
C CYS A 59 6.94 11.05 -10.05
N PHE A 60 7.86 11.53 -10.89
CA PHE A 60 8.22 10.84 -12.13
C PHE A 60 9.04 9.55 -11.93
N GLY A 61 9.47 9.25 -10.68
CA GLY A 61 10.22 8.05 -10.32
C GLY A 61 9.30 6.89 -9.92
N CYS A 62 8.36 7.12 -9.00
CA CYS A 62 7.50 6.07 -8.46
C CYS A 62 6.01 6.21 -8.82
N GLY A 63 5.62 7.27 -9.55
CA GLY A 63 4.23 7.50 -9.92
C GLY A 63 3.32 8.01 -8.78
N ALA A 64 3.84 8.25 -7.57
CA ALA A 64 3.06 8.87 -6.50
C ALA A 64 2.56 10.24 -6.94
N GLY A 65 1.27 10.52 -6.78
CA GLY A 65 0.69 11.77 -7.25
C GLY A 65 -0.69 12.03 -6.70
N GLY A 66 -1.07 13.32 -6.63
CA GLY A 66 -2.35 13.72 -6.10
C GLY A 66 -2.41 15.20 -5.72
N ASN A 67 -3.35 15.54 -4.86
CA ASN A 67 -3.51 16.87 -4.28
C ASN A 67 -3.01 16.93 -2.82
N VAL A 68 -3.31 18.03 -2.12
CA VAL A 68 -2.87 18.23 -0.74
C VAL A 68 -3.42 17.19 0.24
N PHE A 69 -4.65 16.69 0.04
CA PHE A 69 -5.21 15.62 0.87
C PHE A 69 -4.47 14.31 0.64
N THR A 70 -4.30 13.92 -0.64
CA THR A 70 -3.59 12.70 -1.02
C THR A 70 -2.16 12.71 -0.47
N PHE A 71 -1.49 13.87 -0.50
CA PHE A 71 -0.15 14.00 0.06
C PHE A 71 -0.12 13.66 1.56
N LEU A 72 -1.02 14.22 2.36
CA LEU A 72 -1.08 13.93 3.80
C LEU A 72 -1.52 12.50 4.10
N MET A 73 -2.45 11.96 3.30
CA MET A 73 -2.86 10.56 3.40
C MET A 73 -1.68 9.61 3.18
N GLU A 74 -0.85 9.88 2.17
CA GLU A 74 0.32 9.06 1.86
C GLU A 74 1.50 9.30 2.82
N TYR A 75 1.78 10.57 3.16
CA TYR A 75 2.95 10.94 3.95
C TYR A 75 2.77 10.62 5.44
N GLU A 76 1.64 11.03 6.04
CA GLU A 76 1.31 10.82 7.46
C GLU A 76 0.50 9.54 7.68
N ASN A 77 0.09 8.88 6.59
CA ASN A 77 -0.81 7.73 6.63
C ASN A 77 -2.15 8.06 7.28
N TYR A 78 -2.67 9.23 6.97
CA TYR A 78 -3.99 9.65 7.42
C TYR A 78 -5.10 9.01 6.57
N THR A 79 -6.26 8.82 7.19
CA THR A 79 -7.51 8.67 6.43
C THR A 79 -7.88 10.01 5.79
N PHE A 80 -8.76 9.99 4.79
CA PHE A 80 -9.27 11.24 4.20
C PHE A 80 -9.89 12.16 5.26
N GLN A 81 -10.58 11.61 6.26
CA GLN A 81 -11.17 12.38 7.36
C GLN A 81 -10.12 13.03 8.26
N GLU A 82 -9.03 12.34 8.53
CA GLU A 82 -7.92 12.89 9.30
C GLU A 82 -7.20 13.98 8.51
N SER A 83 -6.99 13.78 7.20
CA SER A 83 -6.34 14.79 6.34
C SER A 83 -7.18 16.06 6.16
N ILE A 84 -8.50 15.93 5.98
CA ILE A 84 -9.37 17.12 5.87
C ILE A 84 -9.44 17.88 7.19
N LYS A 85 -9.47 17.17 8.33
CA LYS A 85 -9.47 17.81 9.65
C LYS A 85 -8.19 18.60 9.88
N GLU A 86 -7.02 18.00 9.62
CA GLU A 86 -5.72 18.65 9.77
C GLU A 86 -5.60 19.92 8.92
N LEU A 87 -6.05 19.82 7.65
CA LEU A 87 -6.03 20.96 6.74
C LEU A 87 -7.08 22.03 7.06
N ALA A 88 -8.23 21.65 7.59
CA ALA A 88 -9.25 22.58 8.06
C ALA A 88 -8.78 23.34 9.29
N ASP A 89 -8.18 22.65 10.27
CA ASP A 89 -7.59 23.27 11.47
C ASP A 89 -6.46 24.23 11.06
N ARG A 90 -5.61 23.87 10.11
CA ARG A 90 -4.54 24.72 9.55
C ARG A 90 -5.09 25.98 8.88
N ALA A 91 -6.19 25.86 8.14
CA ALA A 91 -6.79 26.95 7.36
C ALA A 91 -7.83 27.77 8.15
N GLY A 92 -8.13 27.40 9.39
CA GLY A 92 -9.18 28.02 10.19
C GLY A 92 -10.58 27.84 9.60
N VAL A 93 -10.83 26.69 8.94
CA VAL A 93 -12.14 26.31 8.42
C VAL A 93 -12.86 25.47 9.46
N GLU A 94 -14.01 25.94 9.91
CA GLU A 94 -14.85 25.15 10.81
C GLU A 94 -15.51 24.03 10.02
N LEU A 95 -15.17 22.78 10.38
CA LEU A 95 -15.86 21.62 9.84
C LEU A 95 -17.21 21.48 10.59
N PRO A 96 -18.33 21.33 9.87
CA PRO A 96 -19.61 21.05 10.51
C PRO A 96 -19.51 19.75 11.31
N GLU A 97 -20.13 19.72 12.46
CA GLU A 97 -20.34 18.44 13.17
C GLU A 97 -21.07 17.51 12.20
N ILE A 98 -20.42 16.39 11.87
CA ILE A 98 -20.96 15.43 10.91
C ILE A 98 -22.28 14.92 11.49
N GLU A 99 -23.39 15.21 10.85
CA GLU A 99 -24.65 14.54 11.14
C GLU A 99 -24.54 13.07 10.69
N TYR A 100 -23.94 12.26 11.54
CA TYR A 100 -24.00 10.81 11.38
C TYR A 100 -25.48 10.39 11.43
N SER A 101 -25.89 9.41 10.63
CA SER A 101 -27.11 8.68 10.95
C SER A 101 -27.02 8.26 12.42
N ALA A 102 -28.11 8.28 13.16
CA ALA A 102 -28.09 7.96 14.60
C ALA A 102 -27.38 6.62 14.90
N GLN A 103 -27.36 5.71 13.94
CA GLN A 103 -26.67 4.43 14.01
C GLN A 103 -25.14 4.56 13.81
N ALA A 104 -24.69 5.32 12.83
CA ALA A 104 -23.26 5.57 12.59
C ALA A 104 -22.62 6.37 13.73
N ARG A 105 -23.38 7.31 14.35
CA ARG A 105 -22.95 8.04 15.55
C ARG A 105 -22.78 7.09 16.74
N LYS A 106 -23.74 6.21 16.99
CA LYS A 106 -23.62 5.18 18.04
C LYS A 106 -22.43 4.23 17.83
N GLU A 107 -22.12 3.85 16.59
CA GLU A 107 -20.95 3.01 16.29
C GLU A 107 -19.63 3.75 16.48
N ALA A 108 -19.56 5.02 16.06
CA ALA A 108 -18.38 5.87 16.28
C ALA A 108 -18.13 6.12 17.78
N ASP A 109 -19.18 6.46 18.53
CA ASP A 109 -19.12 6.64 19.98
C ASP A 109 -18.69 5.35 20.68
N LYS A 110 -19.22 4.21 20.24
CA LYS A 110 -18.82 2.89 20.75
C LYS A 110 -17.32 2.62 20.51
N LYS A 111 -16.81 2.87 19.31
CA LYS A 111 -15.37 2.71 19.01
C LYS A 111 -14.51 3.64 19.85
N ALA A 112 -14.92 4.89 20.02
CA ALA A 112 -14.21 5.87 20.86
C ALA A 112 -14.12 5.39 22.32
N ILE A 113 -15.23 4.89 22.88
CA ILE A 113 -15.26 4.33 24.24
C ILE A 113 -14.31 3.12 24.36
N LEU A 114 -14.31 2.20 23.38
CA LEU A 114 -13.44 1.01 23.41
C LEU A 114 -11.94 1.40 23.33
N LEU A 115 -11.60 2.41 22.54
CA LEU A 115 -10.22 2.93 22.48
C LEU A 115 -9.81 3.58 23.81
N GLU A 116 -10.70 4.32 24.48
CA GLU A 116 -10.39 4.89 25.79
C GLU A 116 -10.25 3.82 26.88
N ILE A 117 -11.08 2.78 26.87
CA ILE A 117 -10.93 1.60 27.74
C ILE A 117 -9.57 0.94 27.53
N ASN A 118 -9.17 0.69 26.28
CA ASN A 118 -7.87 0.08 25.96
C ASN A 118 -6.71 0.99 26.41
N LYS A 119 -6.81 2.29 26.25
CA LYS A 119 -5.82 3.25 26.73
C LYS A 119 -5.69 3.23 28.26
N GLU A 120 -6.80 3.18 29.01
CA GLU A 120 -6.78 3.06 30.47
C GLU A 120 -6.22 1.69 30.91
N ALA A 121 -6.56 0.61 30.21
CA ALA A 121 -5.98 -0.72 30.47
C ALA A 121 -4.46 -0.76 30.21
N ALA A 122 -3.98 -0.15 29.12
CA ALA A 122 -2.55 -0.04 28.81
C ALA A 122 -1.79 0.71 29.92
N LYS A 123 -2.34 1.84 30.41
CA LYS A 123 -1.78 2.59 31.56
C LYS A 123 -1.73 1.73 32.82
N TYR A 124 -2.82 1.00 33.10
CA TYR A 124 -2.93 0.12 34.24
C TYR A 124 -1.84 -0.96 34.19
N PHE A 125 -1.73 -1.73 33.11
CA PHE A 125 -0.72 -2.77 32.95
C PHE A 125 0.70 -2.22 33.03
N PHE A 126 0.96 -1.08 32.41
CA PHE A 126 2.25 -0.41 32.45
C PHE A 126 2.64 -0.02 33.88
N TYR A 127 1.70 0.46 34.69
CA TYR A 127 1.91 0.77 36.09
C TYR A 127 2.16 -0.50 36.91
N GLN A 128 1.36 -1.56 36.70
CA GLN A 128 1.48 -2.82 37.43
C GLN A 128 2.84 -3.50 37.26
N LEU A 129 3.46 -3.40 36.07
CA LEU A 129 4.80 -3.95 35.84
C LEU A 129 5.86 -3.36 36.80
N ARG A 130 5.64 -2.14 37.29
CA ARG A 130 6.56 -1.41 38.17
C ARG A 130 6.24 -1.57 39.65
N GLN A 131 5.18 -2.30 39.98
CA GLN A 131 4.80 -2.61 41.35
C GLN A 131 5.44 -3.92 41.83
N GLU A 132 5.34 -4.19 43.13
CA GLU A 132 5.88 -5.43 43.76
C GLU A 132 5.39 -6.69 43.05
N GLN A 133 4.09 -6.73 42.72
CA GLN A 133 3.44 -7.87 42.04
C GLN A 133 3.96 -8.04 40.58
N GLY A 134 4.42 -6.97 39.95
CA GLY A 134 4.96 -6.97 38.60
C GLY A 134 6.42 -7.38 38.47
N LYS A 135 7.14 -7.52 39.58
CA LYS A 135 8.57 -7.90 39.60
C LYS A 135 8.89 -9.18 38.82
N ILE A 136 7.99 -10.15 38.80
CA ILE A 136 8.18 -11.38 38.03
C ILE A 136 8.19 -11.09 36.51
N GLY A 137 7.29 -10.22 36.03
CA GLY A 137 7.25 -9.79 34.66
C GLY A 137 8.45 -8.93 34.28
N TYR A 138 8.85 -8.02 35.16
CA TYR A 138 10.03 -7.19 34.95
C TYR A 138 11.32 -8.04 34.89
N ARG A 139 11.50 -9.01 35.78
CA ARG A 139 12.65 -9.96 35.74
C ARG A 139 12.66 -10.76 34.45
N TYR A 140 11.49 -11.17 33.94
CA TYR A 140 11.40 -11.86 32.67
C TYR A 140 11.91 -10.97 31.53
N LEU A 141 11.47 -9.69 31.46
CA LEU A 141 11.89 -8.76 30.42
C LEU A 141 13.39 -8.43 30.52
N SER A 142 13.89 -8.17 31.74
CA SER A 142 15.33 -7.94 31.98
C SER A 142 16.18 -9.18 31.67
N GLY A 143 15.67 -10.39 31.98
CA GLY A 143 16.33 -11.65 31.60
C GLY A 143 16.31 -11.91 30.08
N ARG A 144 15.47 -11.21 29.35
CA ARG A 144 15.49 -11.11 27.89
C ARG A 144 16.37 -9.95 27.38
N GLU A 145 17.13 -9.31 28.28
CA GLU A 145 18.06 -8.20 27.98
C GLU A 145 17.39 -6.94 27.41
N LEU A 146 16.10 -6.76 27.68
CA LEU A 146 15.40 -5.53 27.29
C LEU A 146 15.77 -4.39 28.23
N THR A 147 16.13 -3.24 27.63
CA THR A 147 16.40 -2.01 28.37
C THR A 147 15.12 -1.36 28.89
N ASP A 148 15.23 -0.55 29.94
CA ASP A 148 14.09 0.24 30.45
C ASP A 148 13.50 1.18 29.41
N GLU A 149 14.35 1.71 28.54
CA GLU A 149 13.93 2.56 27.42
C GLU A 149 13.05 1.77 26.45
N THR A 150 13.45 0.57 26.07
CA THR A 150 12.69 -0.33 25.20
C THR A 150 11.37 -0.76 25.85
N ILE A 151 11.41 -1.15 27.13
CA ILE A 151 10.20 -1.51 27.90
C ILE A 151 9.21 -0.32 27.92
N LYS A 152 9.71 0.91 28.09
CA LYS A 152 8.90 2.12 28.07
C LYS A 152 8.39 2.46 26.67
N LYS A 153 9.24 2.38 25.64
CA LYS A 153 8.90 2.66 24.25
C LYS A 153 7.75 1.80 23.76
N PHE A 154 7.77 0.50 24.07
CA PHE A 154 6.70 -0.43 23.71
C PHE A 154 5.51 -0.46 24.68
N GLY A 155 5.58 0.30 25.78
CA GLY A 155 4.53 0.35 26.79
C GLY A 155 4.27 -0.97 27.48
N LEU A 156 5.31 -1.84 27.63
CA LEU A 156 5.17 -3.17 28.18
C LEU A 156 4.61 -3.12 29.61
N GLY A 157 3.73 -4.06 29.93
CA GLY A 157 2.99 -4.07 31.17
C GLY A 157 2.93 -5.45 31.81
N PHE A 158 2.20 -5.53 32.92
CA PHE A 158 1.96 -6.77 33.63
C PHE A 158 0.50 -6.86 34.09
N ALA A 159 -0.13 -7.99 33.86
CA ALA A 159 -1.41 -8.39 34.42
C ALA A 159 -1.17 -9.24 35.67
N ASN A 160 -1.71 -8.83 36.81
CA ASN A 160 -1.51 -9.47 38.08
C ASN A 160 -2.00 -10.93 38.09
N LYS A 161 -1.69 -11.66 39.16
CA LYS A 161 -2.13 -13.05 39.34
C LYS A 161 -3.61 -13.21 39.63
N THR A 162 -4.26 -12.16 40.12
CA THR A 162 -5.70 -12.11 40.37
C THR A 162 -6.47 -11.91 39.06
N SER A 163 -7.64 -12.51 38.96
CA SER A 163 -8.43 -12.55 37.74
C SER A 163 -9.50 -11.45 37.59
N ASN A 164 -9.46 -10.42 38.43
CA ASN A 164 -10.48 -9.36 38.44
C ASN A 164 -9.94 -7.95 38.71
N ASP A 165 -8.63 -7.77 38.83
CA ASP A 165 -8.02 -6.49 39.18
C ASP A 165 -8.27 -5.41 38.14
N LEU A 166 -8.08 -5.75 36.86
CA LEU A 166 -8.33 -4.80 35.77
C LEU A 166 -9.82 -4.47 35.65
N THR A 167 -10.69 -5.48 35.71
CA THR A 167 -12.15 -5.27 35.64
C THR A 167 -12.61 -4.34 36.75
N LEU A 168 -12.15 -4.56 38.01
CA LEU A 168 -12.48 -3.68 39.14
C LEU A 168 -11.95 -2.24 38.95
N TYR A 169 -10.73 -2.11 38.42
CA TYR A 169 -10.14 -0.81 38.10
C TYR A 169 -10.99 -0.05 37.06
N LEU A 170 -11.35 -0.72 35.96
CA LEU A 170 -12.14 -0.11 34.89
C LEU A 170 -13.58 0.25 35.35
N LYS A 171 -14.19 -0.61 36.17
CA LYS A 171 -15.50 -0.31 36.78
C LYS A 171 -15.46 0.93 37.70
N LYS A 172 -14.38 1.12 38.48
CA LYS A 172 -14.17 2.36 39.26
C LYS A 172 -14.02 3.61 38.38
N LYS A 173 -13.59 3.45 37.12
CA LYS A 173 -13.54 4.50 36.12
C LYS A 173 -14.89 4.78 35.44
N GLY A 174 -15.93 3.99 35.75
CA GLY A 174 -17.30 4.18 35.26
C GLY A 174 -17.65 3.32 34.04
N TYR A 175 -16.78 2.39 33.61
CA TYR A 175 -17.08 1.50 32.49
C TYR A 175 -17.94 0.30 32.94
N THR A 176 -18.85 -0.14 32.06
CA THR A 176 -19.74 -1.27 32.32
C THR A 176 -19.05 -2.61 31.98
N ASP A 177 -19.55 -3.71 32.57
CA ASP A 177 -19.08 -5.05 32.24
C ASP A 177 -19.17 -5.34 30.75
N GLU A 178 -20.27 -4.94 30.11
CA GLU A 178 -20.46 -5.12 28.67
C GLU A 178 -19.39 -4.40 27.83
N GLN A 179 -19.07 -3.17 28.17
CA GLN A 179 -18.03 -2.38 27.49
C GLN A 179 -16.64 -3.02 27.66
N ILE A 180 -16.32 -3.52 28.85
CA ILE A 180 -15.03 -4.15 29.15
C ILE A 180 -14.90 -5.49 28.39
N ILE A 181 -15.97 -6.28 28.28
CA ILE A 181 -16.03 -7.51 27.49
C ILE A 181 -15.89 -7.16 25.99
N GLN A 182 -16.60 -6.14 25.50
CA GLN A 182 -16.50 -5.72 24.10
C GLN A 182 -15.11 -5.17 23.72
N ALA A 183 -14.37 -4.61 24.67
CA ALA A 183 -12.97 -4.23 24.50
C ALA A 183 -12.02 -5.45 24.48
N GLY A 184 -12.53 -6.67 24.73
CA GLY A 184 -11.74 -7.89 24.75
C GLY A 184 -10.82 -8.03 25.97
N LEU A 185 -11.10 -7.32 27.06
CA LEU A 185 -10.30 -7.30 28.28
C LEU A 185 -10.84 -8.22 29.38
N ALA A 186 -12.12 -8.56 29.32
CA ALA A 186 -12.77 -9.50 30.22
C ALA A 186 -13.55 -10.57 29.46
N THR A 187 -13.86 -11.65 30.16
CA THR A 187 -14.78 -12.71 29.74
C THR A 187 -15.81 -12.92 30.84
N ALA A 188 -16.98 -13.43 30.47
CA ALA A 188 -18.00 -13.83 31.43
C ALA A 188 -18.25 -15.34 31.30
N ASP A 189 -18.32 -16.02 32.43
CA ASP A 189 -18.79 -17.40 32.50
C ASP A 189 -19.77 -17.58 33.65
N GLU A 190 -20.53 -18.69 33.63
CA GLU A 190 -21.58 -18.97 34.63
C GLU A 190 -21.02 -19.19 36.02
N ARG A 191 -19.78 -19.64 36.16
CA ARG A 191 -19.18 -20.02 37.42
C ARG A 191 -18.50 -18.87 38.16
N TYR A 192 -17.80 -17.98 37.40
CA TYR A 192 -16.95 -16.95 37.96
C TYR A 192 -17.44 -15.53 37.65
N GLY A 193 -18.53 -15.41 36.88
CA GLY A 193 -19.02 -14.11 36.43
C GLY A 193 -18.03 -13.42 35.48
N VAL A 194 -18.02 -12.08 35.51
CA VAL A 194 -17.10 -11.27 34.69
C VAL A 194 -15.73 -11.24 35.34
N HIS A 195 -14.72 -11.67 34.61
CA HIS A 195 -13.32 -11.74 35.07
C HIS A 195 -12.34 -11.34 33.96
N ASP A 196 -11.12 -10.95 34.37
CA ASP A 196 -10.07 -10.49 33.49
C ASP A 196 -9.64 -11.58 32.51
N LYS A 197 -9.52 -11.24 31.24
CA LYS A 197 -8.99 -12.15 30.22
C LYS A 197 -7.49 -12.40 30.38
N PHE A 198 -6.77 -11.36 30.82
CA PHE A 198 -5.32 -11.44 31.02
C PHE A 198 -5.02 -11.46 32.53
N TRP A 199 -4.35 -12.48 32.99
CA TRP A 199 -3.86 -12.62 34.36
C TRP A 199 -2.54 -13.40 34.40
N ASN A 200 -1.66 -13.04 35.34
CA ASN A 200 -0.31 -13.57 35.45
C ASN A 200 0.48 -13.54 34.14
N ARG A 201 0.42 -12.41 33.40
CA ARG A 201 1.04 -12.28 32.09
C ARG A 201 1.82 -10.98 31.95
N VAL A 202 2.97 -11.05 31.29
CA VAL A 202 3.59 -9.88 30.68
C VAL A 202 2.72 -9.44 29.50
N ILE A 203 2.40 -8.16 29.44
CA ILE A 203 1.48 -7.58 28.48
C ILE A 203 2.23 -6.77 27.42
N PHE A 204 1.86 -7.00 26.17
CA PHE A 204 2.34 -6.33 24.96
C PHE A 204 1.17 -5.56 24.36
N PRO A 205 1.09 -4.24 24.55
CA PRO A 205 0.05 -3.45 23.91
C PRO A 205 0.18 -3.51 22.39
N ILE A 206 -0.92 -3.79 21.70
CA ILE A 206 -1.01 -3.75 20.24
C ILE A 206 -1.54 -2.38 19.87
N MET A 207 -0.75 -1.63 19.10
CA MET A 207 -1.07 -0.26 18.69
C MET A 207 -1.53 -0.24 17.24
N ASP A 208 -2.48 0.64 16.93
CA ASP A 208 -2.73 1.02 15.55
C ASP A 208 -1.64 1.98 15.03
N ILE A 209 -1.72 2.35 13.76
CA ILE A 209 -0.76 3.26 13.13
C ILE A 209 -0.69 4.65 13.80
N ASN A 210 -1.73 5.06 14.53
CA ASN A 210 -1.80 6.34 15.26
C ASN A 210 -1.41 6.20 16.75
N HIS A 211 -0.70 5.14 17.11
CA HIS A 211 -0.26 4.85 18.48
C HIS A 211 -1.40 4.71 19.51
N ARG A 212 -2.62 4.36 19.06
CA ARG A 212 -3.73 4.06 19.97
C ARG A 212 -3.73 2.57 20.29
N ALA A 213 -3.88 2.22 21.56
CA ALA A 213 -4.00 0.82 21.99
C ALA A 213 -5.32 0.22 21.48
N ILE A 214 -5.24 -0.78 20.61
CA ILE A 214 -6.39 -1.45 20.00
C ILE A 214 -6.61 -2.87 20.56
N GLY A 215 -5.61 -3.44 21.22
CA GLY A 215 -5.65 -4.77 21.80
C GLY A 215 -4.36 -5.07 22.56
N PHE A 216 -4.25 -6.32 23.01
CA PHE A 216 -3.12 -6.76 23.84
C PHE A 216 -2.72 -8.18 23.48
N GLY A 217 -1.40 -8.45 23.54
CA GLY A 217 -0.82 -9.77 23.67
C GLY A 217 -0.40 -10.01 25.11
N GLY A 218 -0.49 -11.24 25.61
CA GLY A 218 -0.09 -11.57 26.97
C GLY A 218 0.70 -12.87 27.03
N ARG A 219 1.96 -12.81 27.50
CA ARG A 219 2.78 -14.00 27.75
C ARG A 219 2.65 -14.44 29.20
N VAL A 220 2.24 -15.69 29.43
CA VAL A 220 2.06 -16.23 30.79
C VAL A 220 3.40 -16.36 31.54
N MET A 221 3.38 -16.06 32.83
CA MET A 221 4.50 -16.33 33.72
C MET A 221 4.32 -17.68 34.38
N GLY A 222 5.34 -18.55 34.31
CA GLY A 222 5.29 -19.96 34.74
C GLY A 222 4.69 -20.89 33.67
N ASP A 223 4.15 -22.02 34.09
CA ASP A 223 3.74 -23.16 33.24
C ASP A 223 2.30 -23.07 32.73
N GLY A 224 1.69 -21.87 32.77
CA GLY A 224 0.31 -21.66 32.30
C GLY A 224 0.18 -21.79 30.77
N THR A 225 -1.01 -22.22 30.34
CA THR A 225 -1.38 -22.33 28.92
C THR A 225 -2.54 -21.42 28.58
N PRO A 226 -2.61 -20.86 27.36
CA PRO A 226 -1.59 -20.86 26.31
C PRO A 226 -0.40 -19.97 26.69
N LYS A 227 0.80 -20.28 26.15
CA LYS A 227 2.03 -19.49 26.37
C LYS A 227 1.84 -18.01 25.97
N TYR A 228 1.24 -17.76 24.81
CA TYR A 228 0.79 -16.45 24.36
C TYR A 228 -0.72 -16.44 24.19
N LEU A 229 -1.36 -15.36 24.63
CA LEU A 229 -2.78 -15.10 24.50
C LEU A 229 -2.96 -13.70 23.90
N ASN A 230 -3.77 -13.58 22.86
CA ASN A 230 -4.10 -12.29 22.23
C ASN A 230 -5.54 -11.87 22.52
N SER A 231 -5.80 -10.57 22.47
CA SER A 231 -7.17 -10.04 22.44
C SER A 231 -7.99 -10.75 21.35
N PRO A 232 -9.29 -10.96 21.55
CA PRO A 232 -10.20 -11.40 20.50
C PRO A 232 -10.35 -10.29 19.45
N GLU A 233 -11.02 -10.60 18.34
CA GLU A 233 -11.52 -9.58 17.42
C GLU A 233 -12.49 -8.65 18.14
N THR A 234 -12.37 -7.34 17.89
CA THR A 234 -13.25 -6.31 18.49
C THR A 234 -13.60 -5.27 17.42
N PRO A 235 -14.56 -4.37 17.68
CA PRO A 235 -14.84 -3.28 16.72
C PRO A 235 -13.66 -2.35 16.41
N VAL A 236 -12.59 -2.39 17.23
CA VAL A 236 -11.38 -1.58 17.06
C VAL A 236 -10.13 -2.41 16.75
N PHE A 237 -10.21 -3.74 16.74
CA PHE A 237 -9.08 -4.64 16.53
C PHE A 237 -9.41 -5.80 15.59
N ASP A 238 -8.78 -5.82 14.43
CA ASP A 238 -8.81 -6.89 13.43
C ASP A 238 -7.39 -7.43 13.24
N LYS A 239 -7.13 -8.66 13.69
CA LYS A 239 -5.80 -9.31 13.59
C LYS A 239 -5.35 -9.48 12.15
N SER A 240 -6.28 -9.68 11.23
CA SER A 240 -5.99 -9.93 9.82
C SER A 240 -5.51 -8.68 9.07
N ARG A 241 -5.68 -7.50 9.65
CA ARG A 241 -5.36 -6.18 9.07
C ARG A 241 -4.43 -5.34 9.92
N ASN A 242 -3.87 -5.91 10.99
CA ASN A 242 -2.93 -5.22 11.87
C ASN A 242 -1.63 -6.01 12.02
N LEU A 243 -0.55 -5.31 12.29
CA LEU A 243 0.78 -5.88 12.55
C LEU A 243 1.38 -5.22 13.78
N TYR A 244 2.01 -6.03 14.63
CA TYR A 244 2.73 -5.53 15.80
C TYR A 244 3.98 -4.74 15.36
N GLY A 245 4.21 -3.58 15.96
CA GLY A 245 5.35 -2.72 15.64
C GLY A 245 5.16 -1.82 14.43
N LEU A 246 4.06 -1.94 13.67
CA LEU A 246 3.84 -1.14 12.45
C LEU A 246 3.74 0.37 12.74
N ASN A 247 3.20 0.76 13.89
CA ASN A 247 3.15 2.15 14.34
C ASN A 247 4.55 2.81 14.39
N PHE A 248 5.60 2.05 14.63
CA PHE A 248 6.99 2.50 14.58
C PHE A 248 7.59 2.31 13.18
N ALA A 249 7.36 1.14 12.57
CA ALA A 249 7.97 0.76 11.30
C ALA A 249 7.58 1.72 10.17
N ARG A 250 6.35 2.26 10.16
CA ARG A 250 5.88 3.23 9.15
C ARG A 250 6.73 4.50 9.07
N THR A 251 7.40 4.89 10.14
CA THR A 251 8.23 6.09 10.21
C THR A 251 9.72 5.80 10.08
N ALA A 252 10.11 4.53 9.95
CA ALA A 252 11.52 4.12 9.86
C ALA A 252 12.20 4.59 8.57
N ARG A 253 11.43 4.98 7.52
CA ARG A 253 11.92 5.47 6.21
C ARG A 253 12.93 4.51 5.56
N GLN A 254 12.71 3.21 5.71
CA GLN A 254 13.50 2.15 5.09
C GLN A 254 12.76 1.61 3.86
N ASN A 255 13.52 1.19 2.83
CA ASN A 255 12.94 0.61 1.61
C ASN A 255 12.44 -0.83 1.80
N ASN A 256 12.57 -1.37 2.99
CA ASN A 256 12.14 -2.72 3.33
C ASN A 256 11.51 -2.77 4.71
N ILE A 257 10.68 -3.79 4.91
CA ILE A 257 10.13 -4.16 6.22
C ILE A 257 10.63 -5.54 6.58
N ILE A 258 11.00 -5.74 7.85
CA ILE A 258 11.38 -7.04 8.39
C ILE A 258 10.15 -7.66 9.04
N LEU A 259 9.67 -8.77 8.49
CA LEU A 259 8.51 -9.50 9.02
C LEU A 259 8.96 -10.69 9.87
N CYS A 260 8.62 -10.65 11.16
CA CYS A 260 8.93 -11.65 12.18
C CYS A 260 7.69 -12.43 12.59
N GLU A 261 7.89 -13.49 13.40
CA GLU A 261 6.78 -14.29 13.94
C GLU A 261 6.17 -13.71 15.22
N GLY A 262 6.99 -13.13 16.10
CA GLY A 262 6.58 -12.82 17.47
C GLY A 262 6.91 -11.41 17.96
N TYR A 263 6.27 -11.07 19.07
CA TYR A 263 6.47 -9.80 19.77
C TYR A 263 7.91 -9.57 20.19
N MET A 264 8.57 -10.61 20.73
CA MET A 264 9.92 -10.48 21.27
C MET A 264 10.94 -10.22 20.17
N ASP A 265 10.76 -10.85 18.99
CA ASP A 265 11.64 -10.64 17.84
C ASP A 265 11.61 -9.18 17.37
N VAL A 266 10.39 -8.64 17.25
CA VAL A 266 10.21 -7.21 16.88
C VAL A 266 10.87 -6.30 17.91
N ILE A 267 10.63 -6.53 19.21
CA ILE A 267 11.17 -5.68 20.28
C ILE A 267 12.71 -5.75 20.31
N ALA A 268 13.28 -6.96 20.17
CA ALA A 268 14.73 -7.14 20.13
C ALA A 268 15.36 -6.45 18.92
N LEU A 269 14.76 -6.59 17.74
CA LEU A 269 15.22 -5.91 16.53
C LEU A 269 15.11 -4.39 16.66
N HIS A 270 14.01 -3.87 17.20
CA HIS A 270 13.88 -2.43 17.44
C HIS A 270 14.92 -1.90 18.43
N GLN A 271 15.23 -2.65 19.47
CA GLN A 271 16.29 -2.30 20.43
C GLN A 271 17.67 -2.29 19.76
N ALA A 272 17.90 -3.19 18.80
CA ALA A 272 19.13 -3.26 18.01
C ALA A 272 19.20 -2.22 16.87
N GLY A 273 18.17 -1.37 16.70
CA GLY A 273 18.15 -0.29 15.70
C GLY A 273 17.34 -0.59 14.44
N PHE A 274 16.80 -1.81 14.27
CA PHE A 274 15.98 -2.20 13.10
C PHE A 274 14.52 -1.85 13.33
N THR A 275 14.21 -0.56 13.28
CA THR A 275 12.88 -0.02 13.61
C THR A 275 11.81 -0.33 12.57
N GLN A 276 12.15 -0.91 11.42
CA GLN A 276 11.25 -1.40 10.39
C GLN A 276 10.74 -2.83 10.65
N ALA A 277 11.05 -3.45 11.80
CA ALA A 277 10.58 -4.79 12.14
C ALA A 277 9.11 -4.78 12.59
N VAL A 278 8.34 -5.76 12.09
CA VAL A 278 6.93 -6.00 12.42
C VAL A 278 6.67 -7.48 12.61
N ALA A 279 5.55 -7.85 13.25
CA ALA A 279 5.14 -9.25 13.35
C ALA A 279 3.64 -9.42 13.15
N SER A 280 3.24 -10.62 12.72
CA SER A 280 1.84 -11.07 12.75
C SER A 280 1.35 -11.24 14.21
N LEU A 281 0.03 -11.31 14.39
CA LEU A 281 -0.60 -11.23 15.71
C LEU A 281 -1.09 -12.60 16.22
N GLY A 282 -0.18 -13.61 16.19
CA GLY A 282 -0.49 -14.96 16.65
C GLY A 282 -1.43 -15.72 15.70
N THR A 283 -1.50 -15.29 14.46
CA THR A 283 -2.17 -15.95 13.33
C THR A 283 -1.18 -16.08 12.19
N ALA A 284 -1.47 -16.95 11.22
CA ALA A 284 -0.71 -16.95 9.97
C ALA A 284 -0.80 -15.56 9.30
N PHE A 285 0.26 -15.18 8.61
CA PHE A 285 0.30 -13.95 7.82
C PHE A 285 -0.82 -13.94 6.77
N THR A 286 -1.48 -12.80 6.57
CA THR A 286 -2.71 -12.69 5.76
C THR A 286 -2.54 -11.76 4.57
N GLN A 287 -3.44 -11.89 3.58
CA GLN A 287 -3.53 -10.95 2.45
C GLN A 287 -3.81 -9.51 2.89
N GLY A 288 -4.64 -9.33 3.93
CA GLY A 288 -4.91 -8.00 4.50
C GLY A 288 -3.66 -7.34 5.07
N GLN A 289 -2.81 -8.12 5.75
CA GLN A 289 -1.51 -7.66 6.27
C GLN A 289 -0.51 -7.37 5.14
N ALA A 290 -0.48 -8.18 4.07
CA ALA A 290 0.36 -7.93 2.90
C ALA A 290 -0.04 -6.63 2.18
N ASN A 291 -1.34 -6.41 1.96
CA ASN A 291 -1.86 -5.17 1.38
C ASN A 291 -1.54 -3.94 2.25
N LEU A 292 -1.51 -4.11 3.56
CA LEU A 292 -1.10 -3.06 4.49
C LEU A 292 0.40 -2.77 4.34
N LEU A 293 1.27 -3.79 4.27
CA LEU A 293 2.72 -3.62 4.11
C LEU A 293 3.08 -2.93 2.78
N ARG A 294 2.34 -3.20 1.71
CA ARG A 294 2.56 -2.59 0.38
C ARG A 294 2.52 -1.07 0.40
N ARG A 295 1.85 -0.46 1.38
CA ARG A 295 1.80 1.01 1.54
C ARG A 295 3.12 1.60 2.05
N TYR A 296 3.99 0.77 2.64
CA TYR A 296 5.18 1.24 3.36
C TYR A 296 6.49 0.76 2.76
N ALA A 297 6.48 -0.35 2.00
CA ALA A 297 7.68 -0.91 1.39
C ALA A 297 7.34 -1.78 0.18
N GLU A 298 8.26 -1.84 -0.78
CA GLU A 298 8.20 -2.76 -1.92
C GLU A 298 8.84 -4.11 -1.60
N ASN A 299 9.74 -4.15 -0.62
CA ASN A 299 10.51 -5.32 -0.25
C ASN A 299 10.19 -5.75 1.20
N VAL A 300 9.92 -7.03 1.40
CA VAL A 300 9.72 -7.63 2.70
C VAL A 300 10.80 -8.66 2.98
N LEU A 301 11.51 -8.50 4.08
CA LEU A 301 12.53 -9.40 4.57
C LEU A 301 11.89 -10.36 5.59
N LEU A 302 11.75 -11.62 5.25
CA LEU A 302 11.20 -12.62 6.16
C LEU A 302 12.28 -13.09 7.14
N SER A 303 12.07 -12.84 8.41
CA SER A 303 12.94 -13.24 9.51
C SER A 303 12.16 -14.15 10.47
N TYR A 304 11.84 -15.35 9.99
CA TYR A 304 11.07 -16.35 10.70
C TYR A 304 11.98 -17.37 11.40
N ASP A 305 11.42 -18.14 12.34
CA ASP A 305 12.15 -19.16 13.08
C ASP A 305 12.86 -20.14 12.11
N SER A 306 14.08 -20.54 12.45
CA SER A 306 14.90 -21.44 11.62
C SER A 306 14.44 -22.90 11.61
N ASP A 307 13.34 -23.23 12.31
CA ASP A 307 12.78 -24.57 12.39
C ASP A 307 11.83 -24.90 11.22
N GLY A 308 11.29 -26.12 11.21
CA GLY A 308 10.38 -26.57 10.15
C GLY A 308 9.05 -25.82 10.11
N ALA A 309 8.55 -25.36 11.27
CA ALA A 309 7.31 -24.59 11.35
C ALA A 309 7.50 -23.19 10.74
N GLY A 310 8.60 -22.51 11.11
CA GLY A 310 8.96 -21.22 10.54
C GLY A 310 9.25 -21.29 9.05
N THR A 311 9.94 -22.36 8.58
CA THR A 311 10.14 -22.62 7.14
C THR A 311 8.80 -22.70 6.39
N ASN A 312 7.82 -23.44 6.91
CA ASN A 312 6.51 -23.57 6.30
C ASN A 312 5.71 -22.25 6.35
N ALA A 313 5.87 -21.49 7.43
CA ALA A 313 5.27 -20.15 7.54
C ALA A 313 5.87 -19.19 6.52
N ALA A 314 7.19 -19.21 6.30
CA ALA A 314 7.87 -18.42 5.29
C ALA A 314 7.38 -18.74 3.87
N LEU A 315 7.25 -20.03 3.52
CA LEU A 315 6.73 -20.46 2.22
C LEU A 315 5.31 -19.95 1.96
N ARG A 316 4.43 -19.96 2.97
CA ARG A 316 3.08 -19.39 2.86
C ARG A 316 3.13 -17.87 2.70
N ALA A 317 3.96 -17.18 3.50
CA ALA A 317 4.10 -15.73 3.43
C ALA A 317 4.64 -15.26 2.07
N ILE A 318 5.59 -15.99 1.46
CA ILE A 318 6.10 -15.70 0.10
C ILE A 318 4.96 -15.68 -0.93
N GLY A 319 4.06 -16.68 -0.89
CA GLY A 319 2.91 -16.74 -1.81
C GLY A 319 2.01 -15.52 -1.65
N ILE A 320 1.64 -15.18 -0.41
CA ILE A 320 0.77 -14.05 -0.10
C ILE A 320 1.43 -12.71 -0.49
N LEU A 321 2.72 -12.54 -0.22
CA LEU A 321 3.46 -11.32 -0.60
C LEU A 321 3.54 -11.16 -2.12
N ARG A 322 3.78 -12.25 -2.85
CA ARG A 322 3.81 -12.25 -4.32
C ARG A 322 2.44 -11.86 -4.91
N GLU A 323 1.34 -12.41 -4.37
CA GLU A 323 -0.02 -12.03 -4.77
C GLU A 323 -0.34 -10.55 -4.49
N ALA A 324 0.25 -9.98 -3.44
CA ALA A 324 0.13 -8.56 -3.11
C ALA A 324 1.06 -7.65 -3.95
N GLY A 325 1.91 -8.20 -4.83
CA GLY A 325 2.89 -7.46 -5.62
C GLY A 325 4.11 -7.00 -4.83
N LEU A 326 4.43 -7.67 -3.70
CA LEU A 326 5.60 -7.39 -2.86
C LEU A 326 6.73 -8.37 -3.15
N THR A 327 7.95 -7.87 -3.19
CA THR A 327 9.15 -8.71 -3.30
C THR A 327 9.55 -9.25 -1.92
N ALA A 328 9.71 -10.56 -1.81
CA ALA A 328 10.15 -11.21 -0.58
C ALA A 328 11.60 -11.68 -0.68
N LYS A 329 12.36 -11.50 0.41
CA LYS A 329 13.69 -12.12 0.63
C LYS A 329 13.72 -12.78 2.00
N ILE A 330 14.58 -13.76 2.19
CA ILE A 330 14.68 -14.55 3.41
C ILE A 330 16.00 -14.22 4.13
N ILE A 331 15.90 -13.83 5.39
CA ILE A 331 17.07 -13.66 6.27
C ILE A 331 17.42 -15.04 6.85
N ASP A 332 18.63 -15.53 6.62
CA ASP A 332 19.11 -16.78 7.23
C ASP A 332 19.68 -16.50 8.63
N LEU A 333 18.98 -16.98 9.64
CA LEU A 333 19.35 -16.80 11.05
C LEU A 333 20.30 -17.89 11.58
N LYS A 334 20.60 -18.91 10.80
CA LYS A 334 21.42 -20.03 11.30
C LYS A 334 22.79 -19.56 11.79
N PRO A 335 23.28 -20.18 12.87
CA PRO A 335 22.78 -21.36 13.59
C PRO A 335 21.69 -21.05 14.65
N TYR A 336 21.28 -19.82 14.81
CA TYR A 336 20.32 -19.38 15.83
C TYR A 336 18.88 -19.64 15.41
N LYS A 337 18.01 -19.74 16.41
CA LYS A 337 16.62 -20.11 16.19
C LYS A 337 15.78 -18.96 15.65
N ASP A 338 15.86 -17.81 16.29
CA ASP A 338 15.03 -16.65 16.07
C ASP A 338 15.86 -15.34 16.07
N PRO A 339 15.29 -14.20 15.65
CA PRO A 339 15.98 -12.91 15.62
C PRO A 339 16.45 -12.44 17.00
N ASP A 340 15.68 -12.69 18.07
CA ASP A 340 16.04 -12.33 19.45
C ASP A 340 17.34 -13.03 19.87
N GLU A 341 17.43 -14.34 19.63
CA GLU A 341 18.63 -15.12 19.92
C GLU A 341 19.81 -14.69 19.04
N PHE A 342 19.58 -14.43 17.75
CA PHE A 342 20.63 -13.98 16.82
C PHE A 342 21.27 -12.67 17.28
N ILE A 343 20.44 -11.66 17.57
CA ILE A 343 20.91 -10.32 17.99
C ILE A 343 21.71 -10.39 19.30
N LYS A 344 21.28 -11.19 20.26
CA LYS A 344 21.98 -11.36 21.54
C LYS A 344 23.37 -11.95 21.38
N ASN A 345 23.54 -12.88 20.46
CA ASN A 345 24.81 -13.59 20.29
C ASN A 345 25.79 -12.86 19.34
N LEU A 346 25.30 -12.23 18.28
CA LEU A 346 26.13 -11.68 17.22
C LEU A 346 26.01 -10.16 17.04
N GLY A 347 24.99 -9.54 17.62
CA GLY A 347 24.80 -8.10 17.56
C GLY A 347 24.17 -7.60 16.23
N SER A 348 24.02 -6.28 16.17
CA SER A 348 23.34 -5.59 15.05
C SER A 348 24.13 -5.61 13.74
N GLU A 349 25.46 -5.52 13.80
CA GLU A 349 26.32 -5.52 12.60
C GLU A 349 26.17 -6.83 11.81
N ALA A 350 26.26 -7.96 12.51
CA ALA A 350 26.09 -9.27 11.89
C ALA A 350 24.65 -9.46 11.34
N PHE A 351 23.64 -8.89 11.99
CA PHE A 351 22.27 -8.95 11.46
C PHE A 351 22.10 -8.09 10.21
N GLN A 352 22.78 -6.93 10.13
CA GLN A 352 22.81 -6.11 8.91
C GLN A 352 23.45 -6.89 7.74
N GLU A 353 24.55 -7.62 7.97
CA GLU A 353 25.13 -8.49 6.94
C GLU A 353 24.14 -9.55 6.44
N ARG A 354 23.30 -10.11 7.35
CA ARG A 354 22.24 -11.04 6.95
C ARG A 354 21.14 -10.37 6.12
N ILE A 355 20.81 -9.12 6.41
CA ILE A 355 19.88 -8.32 5.60
C ILE A 355 20.46 -8.13 4.20
N ASP A 356 21.73 -7.72 4.10
CA ASP A 356 22.39 -7.41 2.83
C ASP A 356 22.53 -8.65 1.94
N THR A 357 22.70 -9.82 2.55
CA THR A 357 22.85 -11.12 1.87
C THR A 357 21.56 -11.95 1.85
N ALA A 358 20.41 -11.35 2.16
CA ALA A 358 19.13 -12.05 2.22
C ALA A 358 18.80 -12.76 0.91
N GLU A 359 18.46 -14.06 1.03
CA GLU A 359 18.21 -14.96 -0.11
C GLU A 359 16.91 -14.56 -0.84
N ASN A 360 16.95 -14.56 -2.16
CA ASN A 360 15.75 -14.38 -2.99
C ASN A 360 14.69 -15.45 -2.65
N SER A 361 13.43 -15.06 -2.53
CA SER A 361 12.35 -15.95 -2.10
C SER A 361 12.15 -17.16 -3.01
N PHE A 362 12.26 -16.99 -4.34
CA PHE A 362 12.14 -18.11 -5.26
C PHE A 362 13.32 -19.08 -5.11
N MET A 363 14.54 -18.58 -4.97
CA MET A 363 15.72 -19.42 -4.74
C MET A 363 15.65 -20.17 -3.40
N PHE A 364 15.05 -19.56 -2.39
CA PHE A 364 14.71 -20.23 -1.12
C PHE A 364 13.69 -21.36 -1.35
N GLU A 365 12.59 -21.10 -2.07
CA GLU A 365 11.61 -22.14 -2.42
C GLU A 365 12.26 -23.33 -3.14
N VAL A 366 13.17 -23.06 -4.09
CA VAL A 366 13.91 -24.10 -4.82
C VAL A 366 14.82 -24.89 -3.88
N ARG A 367 15.51 -24.21 -2.94
CA ARG A 367 16.37 -24.85 -1.93
C ARG A 367 15.60 -25.75 -0.96
N ILE A 368 14.38 -25.36 -0.59
CA ILE A 368 13.51 -26.21 0.24
C ILE A 368 12.98 -27.40 -0.56
N LEU A 369 12.64 -27.18 -1.83
CA LEU A 369 12.20 -28.23 -2.74
C LEU A 369 13.29 -29.29 -2.96
N GLU A 370 14.55 -28.86 -3.14
CA GLU A 370 15.72 -29.71 -3.29
C GLU A 370 15.79 -30.81 -2.23
N ARG A 371 15.49 -30.51 -0.97
CA ARG A 371 15.55 -31.45 0.17
C ARG A 371 14.58 -32.62 0.06
N GLN A 372 13.62 -32.56 -0.86
CA GLN A 372 12.62 -33.61 -1.07
C GLN A 372 13.07 -34.66 -2.11
N PHE A 373 14.21 -34.44 -2.76
CA PHE A 373 14.70 -35.28 -3.84
C PHE A 373 16.14 -35.72 -3.60
N ASP A 374 16.46 -36.96 -3.97
CA ASP A 374 17.83 -37.40 -4.09
C ASP A 374 18.42 -36.93 -5.43
N LEU A 375 19.29 -35.94 -5.38
CA LEU A 375 19.94 -35.38 -6.60
C LEU A 375 21.13 -36.24 -7.12
N TYR A 376 21.55 -37.25 -6.38
CA TYR A 376 22.52 -38.22 -6.84
C TYR A 376 21.86 -39.31 -7.70
N ASP A 377 20.57 -39.58 -7.46
CA ASP A 377 19.76 -40.45 -8.29
C ASP A 377 19.27 -39.71 -9.56
N PRO A 378 19.52 -40.25 -10.78
CA PRO A 378 19.05 -39.64 -12.02
C PRO A 378 17.53 -39.43 -12.09
N GLU A 379 16.74 -40.31 -11.47
CA GLU A 379 15.30 -40.23 -11.44
C GLU A 379 14.82 -39.12 -10.49
N GLY A 380 15.44 -39.04 -9.30
CA GLY A 380 15.22 -37.97 -8.31
C GLY A 380 15.58 -36.61 -8.89
N LYS A 381 16.73 -36.50 -9.57
CA LYS A 381 17.16 -35.28 -10.26
C LYS A 381 16.17 -34.85 -11.35
N THR A 382 15.66 -35.81 -12.14
CA THR A 382 14.66 -35.52 -13.17
C THR A 382 13.35 -35.02 -12.58
N LYS A 383 12.88 -35.61 -11.48
CA LYS A 383 11.68 -35.17 -10.75
C LYS A 383 11.86 -33.73 -10.22
N PHE A 384 12.99 -33.44 -9.61
CA PHE A 384 13.35 -32.10 -9.13
C PHE A 384 13.32 -31.05 -10.25
N HIS A 385 13.95 -31.32 -11.41
CA HIS A 385 13.92 -30.39 -12.55
C HIS A 385 12.51 -30.11 -13.06
N ARG A 386 11.64 -31.13 -13.03
CA ARG A 386 10.22 -30.99 -13.42
C ARG A 386 9.46 -30.06 -12.47
N GLU A 387 9.66 -30.23 -11.17
CA GLU A 387 8.99 -29.37 -10.17
C GLU A 387 9.48 -27.93 -10.24
N ILE A 388 10.78 -27.69 -10.46
CA ILE A 388 11.31 -26.34 -10.69
C ILE A 388 10.67 -25.72 -11.95
N ALA A 389 10.61 -26.46 -13.06
CA ALA A 389 10.03 -25.97 -14.30
C ALA A 389 8.57 -25.54 -14.12
N LYS A 390 7.78 -26.31 -13.34
CA LYS A 390 6.40 -25.95 -12.98
C LYS A 390 6.33 -24.65 -12.17
N LYS A 391 7.25 -24.46 -11.22
CA LYS A 391 7.29 -23.21 -10.41
C LYS A 391 7.68 -22.00 -11.27
N ILE A 392 8.66 -22.12 -12.16
CA ILE A 392 9.06 -21.04 -13.08
C ILE A 392 7.92 -20.67 -14.03
N CYS A 393 7.09 -21.62 -14.46
CA CYS A 393 5.91 -21.34 -15.29
C CYS A 393 4.87 -20.42 -14.62
N GLN A 394 4.90 -20.26 -13.29
CA GLN A 394 3.94 -19.40 -12.56
C GLN A 394 4.24 -17.89 -12.74
N PHE A 395 5.45 -17.53 -13.16
CA PHE A 395 5.77 -16.13 -13.45
C PHE A 395 5.11 -15.69 -14.75
N SER A 396 4.44 -14.56 -14.73
CA SER A 396 3.70 -14.04 -15.89
C SER A 396 4.61 -13.41 -16.95
N GLU A 397 5.70 -12.77 -16.52
CA GLU A 397 6.63 -12.08 -17.40
C GLU A 397 7.69 -13.00 -17.98
N GLU A 398 7.92 -12.89 -19.28
CA GLU A 398 8.91 -13.73 -19.98
C GLU A 398 10.34 -13.45 -19.53
N VAL A 399 10.69 -12.17 -19.35
CA VAL A 399 12.01 -11.75 -18.88
C VAL A 399 12.30 -12.27 -17.47
N GLU A 400 11.31 -12.23 -16.60
CA GLU A 400 11.41 -12.76 -15.24
C GLU A 400 11.61 -14.28 -15.26
N ARG A 401 10.83 -15.00 -16.07
CA ARG A 401 11.03 -16.46 -16.27
C ARG A 401 12.42 -16.79 -16.77
N ASP A 402 12.94 -16.05 -17.74
CA ASP A 402 14.28 -16.29 -18.30
C ASP A 402 15.37 -16.03 -17.25
N ASN A 403 15.27 -14.96 -16.46
CA ASN A 403 16.22 -14.65 -15.38
C ASN A 403 16.24 -15.76 -14.31
N TYR A 404 15.07 -16.24 -13.86
CA TYR A 404 15.02 -17.36 -12.92
C TYR A 404 15.45 -18.69 -13.54
N THR A 405 15.18 -18.91 -14.83
CA THR A 405 15.69 -20.09 -15.56
C THR A 405 17.20 -20.10 -15.57
N GLN A 406 17.84 -18.96 -15.87
CA GLN A 406 19.29 -18.83 -15.86
C GLN A 406 19.88 -19.04 -14.46
N ALA A 407 19.32 -18.38 -13.44
CA ALA A 407 19.80 -18.48 -12.06
C ALA A 407 19.73 -19.92 -11.51
N VAL A 408 18.67 -20.65 -11.84
CA VAL A 408 18.53 -22.08 -11.47
C VAL A 408 19.48 -22.96 -12.27
N ALA A 409 19.60 -22.72 -13.59
CA ALA A 409 20.50 -23.46 -14.45
C ALA A 409 21.95 -23.38 -13.95
N ASP A 410 22.39 -22.18 -13.57
CA ASP A 410 23.74 -21.94 -13.04
C ASP A 410 23.96 -22.61 -11.69
N LYS A 411 23.00 -22.44 -10.76
CA LYS A 411 23.11 -22.98 -9.38
C LYS A 411 23.14 -24.51 -9.33
N TYR A 412 22.33 -25.17 -10.18
CA TYR A 412 22.14 -26.62 -10.15
C TYR A 412 22.85 -27.35 -11.30
N LEU A 413 23.68 -26.64 -12.08
CA LEU A 413 24.42 -27.16 -13.23
C LEU A 413 23.49 -27.89 -14.21
N ILE A 414 22.35 -27.29 -14.53
CA ILE A 414 21.37 -27.75 -15.51
C ILE A 414 21.63 -27.00 -16.81
N GLY A 415 21.66 -27.70 -17.95
CA GLY A 415 21.75 -27.01 -19.24
C GLY A 415 20.55 -26.06 -19.42
N TYR A 416 20.82 -24.74 -19.57
CA TYR A 416 19.79 -23.71 -19.71
C TYR A 416 18.73 -24.07 -20.75
N GLU A 417 19.15 -24.46 -21.96
CA GLU A 417 18.24 -24.86 -23.04
C GLU A 417 17.36 -26.07 -22.70
N ASN A 418 17.86 -27.00 -21.89
CA ASN A 418 17.09 -28.16 -21.44
C ASN A 418 16.00 -27.75 -20.44
N LEU A 419 16.36 -26.88 -19.49
CA LEU A 419 15.40 -26.34 -18.51
C LEU A 419 14.34 -25.46 -19.21
N ARG A 420 14.77 -24.61 -20.14
CA ARG A 420 13.88 -23.75 -20.95
C ARG A 420 12.87 -24.59 -21.77
N LYS A 421 13.33 -25.65 -22.46
CA LYS A 421 12.42 -26.56 -23.18
C LYS A 421 11.41 -27.22 -22.26
N LEU A 422 11.82 -27.61 -21.05
CA LEU A 422 10.96 -28.21 -20.05
C LEU A 422 9.89 -27.23 -19.60
N ILE A 423 10.26 -25.97 -19.31
CA ILE A 423 9.36 -24.88 -18.95
C ILE A 423 8.35 -24.64 -20.06
N HIS A 424 8.77 -24.52 -21.31
CA HIS A 424 7.86 -24.35 -22.46
C HIS A 424 6.89 -25.52 -22.62
N SER A 425 7.35 -26.76 -22.39
CA SER A 425 6.48 -27.94 -22.43
C SER A 425 5.37 -27.89 -21.37
N TYR A 426 5.63 -27.37 -20.17
CA TYR A 426 4.62 -27.19 -19.13
C TYR A 426 3.71 -26.00 -19.42
N ALA A 427 4.26 -24.88 -19.84
CA ALA A 427 3.49 -23.68 -20.18
C ALA A 427 2.47 -23.93 -21.30
N SER A 428 2.85 -24.76 -22.29
CA SER A 428 1.94 -25.17 -23.39
C SER A 428 0.80 -26.08 -22.91
N LYS A 429 1.04 -26.92 -21.90
CA LYS A 429 0.03 -27.83 -21.33
C LYS A 429 -0.97 -27.13 -20.39
N THR A 430 -0.52 -26.06 -19.74
CA THR A 430 -1.33 -25.31 -18.75
C THR A 430 -2.06 -24.11 -19.37
N GLY A 431 -1.95 -23.88 -20.68
CA GLY A 431 -2.57 -22.74 -21.36
C GLY A 431 -1.91 -21.38 -21.06
N LEU A 432 -0.78 -21.38 -20.35
CA LEU A 432 -0.02 -20.16 -20.00
C LEU A 432 0.93 -19.73 -21.13
N ALA A 433 1.22 -20.60 -22.12
CA ALA A 433 1.99 -20.24 -23.28
C ALA A 433 1.09 -19.92 -24.46
N LYS A 434 1.12 -18.70 -24.96
CA LYS A 434 0.73 -18.43 -26.35
C LYS A 434 1.72 -19.15 -27.30
N PRO A 435 1.26 -19.75 -28.42
CA PRO A 435 2.15 -20.39 -29.37
C PRO A 435 3.24 -19.42 -29.83
N ILE A 436 4.52 -19.85 -29.78
CA ILE A 436 5.62 -19.06 -30.27
C ILE A 436 5.49 -18.99 -31.80
N GLU A 437 5.05 -17.86 -32.32
CA GLU A 437 5.28 -17.53 -33.71
C GLU A 437 6.80 -17.35 -33.90
N LYS A 438 7.39 -18.11 -34.85
CA LYS A 438 8.78 -17.96 -35.23
C LYS A 438 9.08 -16.52 -35.55
N PRO A 439 10.23 -15.94 -35.12
CA PRO A 439 10.54 -14.56 -35.39
C PRO A 439 10.59 -14.29 -36.89
N LYS A 440 9.57 -13.64 -37.42
CA LYS A 440 9.66 -12.95 -38.70
C LYS A 440 10.50 -11.70 -38.47
N SER A 441 11.66 -11.66 -39.10
CA SER A 441 12.55 -10.51 -39.17
C SER A 441 11.77 -9.25 -39.52
N GLY A 442 11.88 -8.22 -38.66
CA GLY A 442 11.63 -6.82 -39.01
C GLY A 442 10.16 -6.44 -39.08
N VAL A 443 9.47 -6.34 -37.93
CA VAL A 443 8.27 -5.52 -37.82
C VAL A 443 8.34 -4.76 -36.50
N GLN A 444 8.30 -3.45 -36.61
CA GLN A 444 8.13 -2.49 -35.52
C GLN A 444 7.00 -2.96 -34.58
N GLN A 445 7.22 -2.86 -33.24
CA GLN A 445 6.18 -3.05 -32.24
C GLN A 445 4.97 -2.17 -32.61
N LYS A 446 3.92 -2.80 -33.12
CA LYS A 446 2.59 -2.17 -33.15
C LYS A 446 2.08 -2.14 -31.73
N ASN A 447 2.06 -0.96 -31.13
CA ASN A 447 1.33 -0.68 -29.91
C ASN A 447 -0.08 -1.29 -30.00
N ARG A 448 -0.54 -1.94 -28.93
CA ARG A 448 -1.91 -2.46 -28.87
C ARG A 448 -2.87 -1.29 -29.16
N PRO A 449 -3.92 -1.47 -29.98
CA PRO A 449 -4.85 -0.37 -30.33
C PRO A 449 -5.39 0.36 -29.10
N GLU A 450 -5.70 -0.33 -28.03
CA GLU A 450 -6.20 0.23 -26.76
C GLU A 450 -5.20 1.18 -26.08
N GLU A 451 -3.91 0.85 -26.10
CA GLU A 451 -2.85 1.69 -25.51
C GLU A 451 -2.64 2.99 -26.31
N SER A 452 -2.79 2.92 -27.62
CA SER A 452 -2.74 4.10 -28.49
C SER A 452 -3.96 5.02 -28.29
N ILE A 453 -5.16 4.44 -28.08
CA ILE A 453 -6.39 5.18 -27.77
C ILE A 453 -6.23 5.94 -26.46
N ARG A 454 -5.81 5.24 -25.41
CA ARG A 454 -5.57 5.81 -24.08
C ARG A 454 -4.53 6.93 -24.10
N LYS A 455 -3.44 6.75 -24.85
CA LYS A 455 -2.41 7.77 -25.02
C LYS A 455 -2.94 9.06 -25.63
N ASN A 456 -3.77 8.97 -26.67
CA ASN A 456 -4.34 10.16 -27.32
C ASN A 456 -5.33 10.91 -26.40
N GLN A 457 -6.17 10.18 -25.66
CA GLN A 457 -7.09 10.77 -24.70
C GLN A 457 -6.32 11.47 -23.57
N ARG A 458 -5.26 10.85 -23.04
CA ARG A 458 -4.37 11.43 -22.03
C ARG A 458 -3.75 12.74 -22.51
N LEU A 459 -3.12 12.74 -23.68
CA LEU A 459 -2.51 13.94 -24.25
C LEU A 459 -3.51 15.08 -24.40
N LEU A 460 -4.73 14.79 -24.81
CA LEU A 460 -5.75 15.82 -24.98
C LEU A 460 -6.21 16.41 -23.64
N ILE A 461 -6.41 15.58 -22.61
CA ILE A 461 -6.73 16.03 -21.25
C ILE A 461 -5.59 16.92 -20.71
N THR A 462 -4.33 16.49 -20.87
CA THR A 462 -3.17 17.29 -20.46
C THR A 462 -3.15 18.65 -21.15
N TRP A 463 -3.37 18.70 -22.45
CA TRP A 463 -3.40 19.96 -23.21
C TRP A 463 -4.50 20.91 -22.72
N LEU A 464 -5.72 20.41 -22.52
CA LEU A 464 -6.83 21.20 -21.99
C LEU A 464 -6.59 21.72 -20.58
N THR A 465 -5.80 20.99 -19.80
CA THR A 465 -5.41 21.38 -18.45
C THR A 465 -4.31 22.46 -18.47
N GLU A 466 -3.39 22.40 -19.43
CA GLU A 466 -2.32 23.40 -19.57
C GLU A 466 -2.80 24.70 -20.24
N GLU A 467 -3.70 24.59 -21.22
CA GLU A 467 -4.24 25.72 -21.96
C GLU A 467 -5.78 25.70 -21.91
N PRO A 468 -6.41 26.08 -20.79
CA PRO A 468 -7.87 26.02 -20.59
C PRO A 468 -8.68 26.80 -21.68
N ASN A 469 -8.10 27.85 -22.23
CA ASN A 469 -8.74 28.66 -23.30
C ASN A 469 -9.00 27.89 -24.59
N LEU A 470 -8.27 26.76 -24.81
CA LEU A 470 -8.51 25.88 -25.95
C LEU A 470 -9.90 25.25 -25.94
N TYR A 471 -10.47 25.06 -24.76
CA TYR A 471 -11.82 24.52 -24.63
C TYR A 471 -12.85 25.29 -25.42
N HIS A 472 -12.82 26.64 -25.41
CA HIS A 472 -13.75 27.45 -26.15
C HIS A 472 -13.64 27.26 -27.67
N LYS A 473 -12.46 26.88 -28.17
CA LYS A 473 -12.20 26.65 -29.61
C LYS A 473 -12.61 25.26 -30.08
N ILE A 474 -12.68 24.26 -29.13
CA ILE A 474 -12.94 22.86 -29.48
C ILE A 474 -14.28 22.31 -28.99
N LYS A 475 -15.00 23.01 -28.11
CA LYS A 475 -16.26 22.52 -27.50
C LYS A 475 -17.35 22.16 -28.52
N THR A 476 -17.26 22.66 -29.77
CA THR A 476 -18.16 22.33 -30.88
C THR A 476 -17.76 21.04 -31.60
N TYR A 477 -16.54 20.53 -31.38
CA TYR A 477 -16.01 19.34 -32.04
C TYR A 477 -15.87 18.16 -31.09
N LEU A 478 -15.76 18.43 -29.79
CA LEU A 478 -15.44 17.44 -28.75
C LEU A 478 -16.42 17.53 -27.57
N SER A 479 -16.88 16.37 -27.11
CA SER A 479 -17.70 16.22 -25.92
C SER A 479 -17.05 15.25 -24.93
N PRO A 480 -17.44 15.22 -23.65
CA PRO A 480 -16.95 14.21 -22.69
C PRO A 480 -17.17 12.77 -23.16
N ALA A 481 -18.23 12.50 -23.94
CA ALA A 481 -18.55 11.19 -24.50
C ALA A 481 -17.49 10.67 -25.50
N ASP A 482 -16.60 11.53 -26.00
CA ASP A 482 -15.52 11.13 -26.90
C ASP A 482 -14.35 10.45 -26.16
N PHE A 483 -14.31 10.55 -24.84
CA PHE A 483 -13.35 9.87 -23.98
C PHE A 483 -13.90 8.50 -23.59
N THR A 484 -13.55 7.49 -24.36
CA THR A 484 -14.13 6.13 -24.28
C THR A 484 -13.51 5.24 -23.20
N ASP A 485 -12.39 5.64 -22.61
CA ASP A 485 -11.85 5.02 -21.39
C ASP A 485 -12.71 5.42 -20.19
N GLU A 486 -13.04 4.49 -19.30
CA GLU A 486 -13.96 4.72 -18.19
C GLU A 486 -13.47 5.82 -17.23
N LEU A 487 -12.19 5.77 -16.84
CA LEU A 487 -11.59 6.75 -15.92
C LEU A 487 -11.49 8.13 -16.62
N TYR A 488 -10.96 8.14 -17.84
CA TYR A 488 -10.76 9.39 -18.59
C TYR A 488 -12.08 10.05 -18.99
N GLY A 489 -13.12 9.27 -19.22
CA GLY A 489 -14.49 9.75 -19.42
C GLY A 489 -15.04 10.50 -18.20
N LYS A 490 -14.87 9.92 -17.00
CA LYS A 490 -15.25 10.55 -15.73
C LYS A 490 -14.48 11.86 -15.51
N VAL A 491 -13.17 11.86 -15.77
CA VAL A 491 -12.31 13.05 -15.69
C VAL A 491 -12.76 14.10 -16.70
N ALA A 492 -13.02 13.71 -17.96
CA ALA A 492 -13.45 14.62 -19.02
C ALA A 492 -14.77 15.33 -18.69
N VAL A 493 -15.75 14.63 -18.13
CA VAL A 493 -17.02 15.23 -17.68
C VAL A 493 -16.73 16.39 -16.70
N LYS A 494 -15.94 16.12 -15.67
CA LYS A 494 -15.63 17.12 -14.64
C LYS A 494 -14.72 18.24 -15.14
N LEU A 495 -13.77 17.91 -16.00
CA LEU A 495 -12.91 18.90 -16.63
C LEU A 495 -13.73 19.88 -17.50
N PHE A 496 -14.64 19.37 -18.32
CA PHE A 496 -15.49 20.20 -19.19
C PHE A 496 -16.51 21.05 -18.41
N GLU A 497 -17.01 20.54 -17.27
CA GLU A 497 -17.86 21.32 -16.35
C GLU A 497 -17.09 22.47 -15.67
N GLY A 498 -15.79 22.29 -15.44
CA GLY A 498 -14.93 23.26 -14.76
C GLY A 498 -14.27 24.28 -15.70
N LEU A 499 -13.91 23.85 -16.92
CA LEU A 499 -13.24 24.72 -17.89
C LEU A 499 -14.12 25.94 -18.24
N GLY A 500 -13.58 27.12 -18.03
CA GLY A 500 -14.31 28.41 -18.24
C GLY A 500 -14.95 28.97 -16.97
N LYS A 501 -14.85 28.31 -15.81
CA LYS A 501 -15.27 28.89 -14.53
C LYS A 501 -14.09 29.52 -13.79
N GLU A 502 -14.30 30.71 -13.19
CA GLU A 502 -13.28 31.32 -12.34
C GLU A 502 -12.97 30.43 -11.12
N GLY A 503 -11.70 30.28 -10.79
CA GLY A 503 -11.24 29.48 -9.64
C GLY A 503 -11.19 27.97 -9.87
N PHE A 504 -11.45 27.47 -11.08
CA PHE A 504 -11.33 26.05 -11.38
C PHE A 504 -9.88 25.56 -11.23
N SER A 505 -9.69 24.47 -10.48
CA SER A 505 -8.39 23.80 -10.32
C SER A 505 -8.51 22.31 -10.64
N PRO A 506 -7.60 21.74 -11.45
CA PRO A 506 -7.55 20.31 -11.74
C PRO A 506 -7.44 19.44 -10.47
N ALA A 507 -6.82 19.96 -9.41
CA ALA A 507 -6.68 19.27 -8.14
C ALA A 507 -8.03 18.91 -7.48
N GLY A 508 -9.10 19.70 -7.72
CA GLY A 508 -10.45 19.39 -7.24
C GLY A 508 -11.01 18.11 -7.85
N ILE A 509 -10.66 17.81 -9.12
CA ILE A 509 -11.11 16.58 -9.78
C ILE A 509 -10.53 15.33 -9.10
N ILE A 510 -9.28 15.40 -8.62
CA ILE A 510 -8.63 14.26 -7.93
C ILE A 510 -9.41 13.86 -6.67
N SER A 511 -9.95 14.83 -5.94
CA SER A 511 -10.73 14.59 -4.70
C SER A 511 -12.04 13.82 -4.94
N LEU A 512 -12.53 13.72 -6.17
CA LEU A 512 -13.76 13.00 -6.51
C LEU A 512 -13.56 11.48 -6.61
N PHE A 513 -12.32 11.01 -6.69
CA PHE A 513 -11.98 9.60 -6.77
C PHE A 513 -11.65 9.05 -5.37
N GLN A 514 -12.15 7.84 -5.07
CA GLN A 514 -11.96 7.23 -3.75
C GLN A 514 -10.74 6.30 -3.69
N GLU A 515 -10.41 5.67 -4.81
CA GLU A 515 -9.30 4.73 -4.90
C GLU A 515 -7.98 5.49 -5.14
N GLU A 516 -6.97 5.17 -4.34
CA GLU A 516 -5.64 5.77 -4.42
C GLU A 516 -4.98 5.61 -5.81
N SER A 517 -5.19 4.44 -6.43
CA SER A 517 -4.72 4.15 -7.79
C SER A 517 -5.34 5.09 -8.83
N GLU A 518 -6.65 5.38 -8.72
CA GLU A 518 -7.34 6.33 -9.61
C GLU A 518 -6.83 7.75 -9.38
N GLN A 519 -6.64 8.16 -8.12
CA GLN A 519 -6.10 9.50 -7.79
C GLN A 519 -4.70 9.72 -8.38
N ARG A 520 -3.83 8.71 -8.30
CA ARG A 520 -2.48 8.76 -8.89
C ARG A 520 -2.53 8.87 -10.42
N GLU A 521 -3.36 8.06 -11.06
CA GLU A 521 -3.50 8.09 -12.52
C GLU A 521 -4.09 9.43 -13.00
N VAL A 522 -5.07 9.98 -12.29
CA VAL A 522 -5.64 11.31 -12.60
C VAL A 522 -4.62 12.43 -12.40
N ALA A 523 -3.77 12.35 -11.36
CA ALA A 523 -2.68 13.30 -11.16
C ALA A 523 -1.65 13.23 -12.30
N GLU A 524 -1.31 12.03 -12.77
CA GLU A 524 -0.43 11.81 -13.92
C GLU A 524 -1.01 12.40 -15.22
N LEU A 525 -2.35 12.30 -15.44
CA LEU A 525 -3.02 12.92 -16.57
C LEU A 525 -2.80 14.44 -16.63
N PHE A 526 -2.76 15.08 -15.46
CA PHE A 526 -2.60 16.55 -15.39
C PHE A 526 -1.14 17.01 -15.42
N ASP A 527 -0.17 16.14 -15.17
CA ASP A 527 1.28 16.48 -15.15
C ASP A 527 2.10 15.74 -16.23
N THR A 528 1.44 15.12 -17.21
CA THR A 528 2.12 14.50 -18.35
C THR A 528 2.87 15.58 -19.14
N LYS A 529 4.15 15.33 -19.45
CA LYS A 529 4.94 16.26 -20.25
C LYS A 529 4.49 16.21 -21.71
N LEU A 530 4.06 17.33 -22.23
CA LEU A 530 3.90 17.51 -23.68
C LEU A 530 5.29 17.61 -24.31
N GLU A 531 5.53 16.87 -25.40
CA GLU A 531 6.80 16.95 -26.11
C GLU A 531 7.07 18.40 -26.53
N MET A 532 8.29 18.89 -26.29
CA MET A 532 8.70 20.23 -26.71
C MET A 532 8.80 20.27 -28.23
N LEU A 533 7.73 20.71 -28.89
CA LEU A 533 7.73 21.00 -30.31
C LEU A 533 8.37 22.36 -30.54
N ALA A 534 9.25 22.46 -31.55
CA ALA A 534 10.11 23.62 -31.73
C ALA A 534 9.36 24.85 -32.24
N THR A 535 8.27 24.66 -32.97
CA THR A 535 7.51 25.75 -33.59
C THR A 535 6.03 25.74 -33.21
N GLN A 536 5.40 26.91 -33.23
CA GLN A 536 3.96 27.09 -32.98
C GLN A 536 3.11 26.29 -33.98
N GLN A 537 3.50 26.25 -35.24
CA GLN A 537 2.78 25.50 -36.27
C GLN A 537 2.82 24.00 -36.05
N GLU A 538 3.94 23.47 -35.55
CA GLU A 538 4.05 22.06 -35.17
C GLU A 538 3.15 21.71 -33.99
N LYS A 539 3.03 22.60 -32.99
CA LYS A 539 2.12 22.44 -31.85
C LYS A 539 0.66 22.42 -32.30
N GLU A 540 0.26 23.36 -33.13
CA GLU A 540 -1.10 23.45 -33.66
C GLU A 540 -1.48 22.21 -34.49
N LYS A 541 -0.54 21.73 -35.31
CA LYS A 541 -0.71 20.48 -36.07
C LYS A 541 -0.84 19.27 -35.16
N ALA A 542 0.06 19.12 -34.21
CA ALA A 542 0.04 17.98 -33.25
C ALA A 542 -1.25 17.99 -32.41
N PHE A 543 -1.69 19.15 -31.93
CA PHE A 543 -2.96 19.28 -31.21
C PHE A 543 -4.15 18.85 -32.05
N LYS A 544 -4.22 19.32 -33.31
CA LYS A 544 -5.29 18.95 -34.26
C LYS A 544 -5.27 17.45 -34.57
N ASP A 545 -4.08 16.87 -34.74
CA ASP A 545 -3.92 15.45 -35.01
C ASP A 545 -4.40 14.58 -33.81
N VAL A 546 -4.06 14.96 -32.56
CA VAL A 546 -4.54 14.29 -31.35
C VAL A 546 -6.05 14.42 -31.22
N LEU A 547 -6.61 15.60 -31.39
CA LEU A 547 -8.04 15.86 -31.35
C LEU A 547 -8.81 15.01 -32.38
N SER A 548 -8.30 14.96 -33.62
CA SER A 548 -8.88 14.17 -34.71
C SER A 548 -8.86 12.65 -34.36
N LYS A 549 -7.76 12.16 -33.81
CA LYS A 549 -7.64 10.74 -33.40
C LYS A 549 -8.57 10.39 -32.26
N VAL A 550 -8.73 11.24 -31.25
CA VAL A 550 -9.70 11.02 -30.18
C VAL A 550 -11.11 10.90 -30.75
N LYS A 551 -11.47 11.78 -31.70
CA LYS A 551 -12.78 11.75 -32.36
C LYS A 551 -12.96 10.52 -33.25
N GLU A 552 -11.95 10.12 -34.03
CA GLU A 552 -11.96 8.91 -34.85
C GLU A 552 -12.14 7.65 -33.99
N ASN A 553 -11.40 7.53 -32.87
CA ASN A 553 -11.53 6.43 -31.94
C ASN A 553 -12.93 6.36 -31.29
N SER A 554 -13.50 7.51 -30.92
CA SER A 554 -14.87 7.61 -30.41
C SER A 554 -15.89 7.10 -31.42
N LEU A 555 -15.75 7.52 -32.70
CA LEU A 555 -16.61 7.04 -33.79
C LEU A 555 -16.53 5.53 -33.99
N GLU A 556 -15.34 4.96 -33.96
CA GLU A 556 -15.14 3.51 -34.07
C GLU A 556 -15.79 2.77 -32.90
N TYR A 557 -15.60 3.26 -31.67
CA TYR A 557 -16.20 2.71 -30.46
C TYR A 557 -17.74 2.67 -30.51
N TYR A 558 -18.38 3.78 -30.89
CA TYR A 558 -19.85 3.85 -31.00
C TYR A 558 -20.39 3.11 -32.23
N SER A 559 -19.64 3.10 -33.34
CA SER A 559 -20.04 2.33 -34.53
C SER A 559 -20.11 0.83 -34.25
N GLY A 560 -19.24 0.28 -33.40
CA GLY A 560 -19.29 -1.13 -32.97
C GLY A 560 -20.49 -1.45 -32.07
N ARG A 561 -21.22 -0.47 -31.55
CA ARG A 561 -22.34 -0.60 -30.60
C ARG A 561 -23.71 -0.21 -31.16
N LEU A 562 -23.81 0.10 -32.43
CA LEU A 562 -25.06 0.55 -33.09
C LEU A 562 -26.26 -0.43 -32.96
N GLY A 563 -26.00 -1.71 -32.71
CA GLY A 563 -27.04 -2.73 -32.52
C GLY A 563 -27.64 -2.83 -31.12
N SER A 564 -27.04 -2.19 -30.12
CA SER A 564 -27.37 -2.35 -28.69
C SER A 564 -27.74 -1.03 -27.98
N ASP A 565 -27.46 0.13 -28.58
CA ASP A 565 -27.63 1.43 -27.92
C ASP A 565 -28.14 2.51 -28.89
N VAL A 566 -29.32 3.06 -28.59
CA VAL A 566 -29.95 4.14 -29.39
C VAL A 566 -29.11 5.43 -29.32
N THR A 567 -28.41 5.67 -28.23
CA THR A 567 -27.56 6.85 -28.04
C THR A 567 -26.31 6.79 -28.94
N ALA A 568 -25.82 5.58 -29.25
CA ALA A 568 -24.68 5.36 -30.12
C ALA A 568 -24.89 5.90 -31.54
N LEU A 569 -26.12 5.82 -32.07
CA LEU A 569 -26.43 6.34 -33.43
C LEU A 569 -26.26 7.85 -33.49
N ASN A 570 -26.77 8.59 -32.51
CA ASN A 570 -26.64 10.04 -32.44
C ASN A 570 -25.16 10.44 -32.31
N GLN A 571 -24.38 9.74 -31.45
CA GLN A 571 -22.95 10.00 -31.31
C GLN A 571 -22.17 9.76 -32.61
N VAL A 572 -22.55 8.75 -33.39
CA VAL A 572 -21.89 8.49 -34.70
C VAL A 572 -22.25 9.58 -35.72
N ILE A 573 -23.52 10.03 -35.81
CA ILE A 573 -23.95 11.05 -36.75
C ILE A 573 -23.30 12.41 -36.43
N GLU A 574 -23.44 12.86 -35.17
CA GLU A 574 -22.86 14.13 -34.72
C GLU A 574 -21.33 14.10 -34.79
N GLY A 575 -20.73 12.98 -34.43
CA GLY A 575 -19.28 12.78 -34.47
C GLY A 575 -18.72 12.85 -35.90
N LYS A 576 -19.38 12.28 -36.90
CA LYS A 576 -18.96 12.40 -38.32
C LYS A 576 -19.00 13.82 -38.81
N ILE A 577 -20.07 14.56 -38.50
CA ILE A 577 -20.21 15.99 -38.85
C ILE A 577 -19.10 16.81 -38.18
N ALA A 578 -18.88 16.59 -36.90
CA ALA A 578 -17.82 17.26 -36.13
C ALA A 578 -16.42 17.00 -36.72
N LEU A 579 -16.12 15.73 -37.07
CA LEU A 579 -14.83 15.34 -37.66
C LEU A 579 -14.61 15.97 -39.05
N GLU A 580 -15.64 16.03 -39.91
CA GLU A 580 -15.55 16.71 -41.21
C GLU A 580 -15.28 18.19 -41.06
N ASN A 581 -15.97 18.85 -40.14
CA ASN A 581 -15.76 20.27 -39.85
C ASN A 581 -14.37 20.53 -39.29
N LEU A 582 -13.90 19.67 -38.36
CA LEU A 582 -12.56 19.74 -37.78
C LEU A 582 -11.46 19.66 -38.87
N LYS A 583 -11.62 18.77 -39.86
CA LYS A 583 -10.65 18.61 -40.96
C LYS A 583 -10.49 19.91 -41.78
N LYS A 584 -11.57 20.67 -41.92
CA LYS A 584 -11.63 21.93 -42.70
C LYS A 584 -11.18 23.16 -41.90
N THR A 585 -11.14 23.07 -40.56
CA THR A 585 -10.87 24.23 -39.70
C THR A 585 -9.39 24.28 -39.29
N HIS A 586 -8.82 25.46 -39.26
CA HIS A 586 -7.51 25.72 -38.63
C HIS A 586 -7.73 26.12 -37.17
N ILE A 587 -7.10 25.41 -36.24
CA ILE A 587 -7.15 25.72 -34.80
C ILE A 587 -5.84 26.41 -34.42
N SER A 588 -5.91 27.73 -34.18
CA SER A 588 -4.77 28.47 -33.65
C SER A 588 -4.65 28.30 -32.15
N LEU A 589 -3.44 28.02 -31.65
CA LEU A 589 -3.11 27.99 -30.23
C LEU A 589 -2.74 29.37 -29.67
N GLN A 590 -2.74 30.44 -30.50
CA GLN A 590 -2.56 31.80 -30.00
C GLN A 590 -3.84 32.31 -29.30
N VAL A 591 -3.65 32.96 -28.13
CA VAL A 591 -4.70 33.58 -27.30
C VAL A 591 -5.24 34.83 -28.02
#